data_43a14ba9529d48415c69cfa44f882b33
#
_entry.id   43a14ba9529d48415c69cfa44f882b33
#
_cell.length_a   1.000
_cell.length_b   1.000
_cell.length_c   1.000
_cell.angle_alpha   90.00
_cell.angle_beta   90.00
_cell.angle_gamma   90.00
#
_symmetry.space_group_name_H-M   'P 1'
#
loop_
_entity.id
_entity.type
_entity.pdbx_description
1 polymer ?
#
loop_
_entity_poly.entity_id
_entity_poly.type
_entity_poly.pdbx_seq_one_letter_code
_entity_poly.pdbx_strand_id
1 'polypeptide(L)'
;QVLTPAEGEMPKDTDTVQVHYKGTLTDGTQFDSSYDRGEPATFPLNRVISGWTEGVQLMPVGSKFKFVIPPELAYGAQDTPTIPANSTLVFEVELLKIDNGEEAAK
;
A
#
# COMPACT_ATOMS: atom_id res chain seq x y z
N GLN A 1 5.43 -5.41 9.49
CA GLN A 1 6.46 -6.46 9.41
C GLN A 1 7.30 -6.30 8.15
N VAL A 2 8.60 -6.26 8.30
CA VAL A 2 9.52 -6.16 7.17
C VAL A 2 9.75 -7.55 6.59
N LEU A 3 9.34 -7.75 5.34
CA LEU A 3 9.55 -9.03 4.66
C LEU A 3 10.87 -9.01 3.88
N THR A 4 11.19 -7.89 3.23
CA THR A 4 12.45 -7.71 2.51
C THR A 4 12.99 -6.33 2.87
N PRO A 5 14.10 -6.25 3.60
CA PRO A 5 14.66 -4.94 3.94
C PRO A 5 15.38 -4.31 2.74
N ALA A 6 15.52 -3.00 2.77
CA ALA A 6 16.26 -2.25 1.77
C ALA A 6 16.76 -0.95 2.39
N GLU A 7 17.62 -0.24 1.67
CA GLU A 7 18.22 1.00 2.17
C GLU A 7 17.97 2.18 1.23
N GLY A 8 16.93 2.08 0.41
CA GLY A 8 16.58 3.14 -0.51
C GLY A 8 15.94 4.33 0.20
N GLU A 9 15.52 5.29 -0.60
CA GLU A 9 14.84 6.48 -0.12
C GLU A 9 13.43 6.12 0.37
N MET A 10 12.97 6.79 1.42
CA MET A 10 11.61 6.63 1.93
C MET A 10 10.72 7.75 1.40
N PRO A 11 9.48 7.44 1.01
CA PRO A 11 8.60 8.47 0.46
C PRO A 11 8.00 9.35 1.55
N LYS A 12 7.46 10.49 1.10
CA LYS A 12 6.70 11.41 1.95
C LYS A 12 5.23 11.29 1.59
N ASP A 13 4.37 11.83 2.47
CA ASP A 13 2.92 11.77 2.23
C ASP A 13 2.48 12.55 0.98
N THR A 14 3.32 13.46 0.50
CA THR A 14 3.05 14.21 -0.74
C THR A 14 3.57 13.52 -1.99
N ASP A 15 4.27 12.41 -1.83
CA ASP A 15 4.84 11.68 -2.96
C ASP A 15 3.84 10.70 -3.57
N THR A 16 4.03 10.44 -4.86
CA THR A 16 3.36 9.35 -5.57
C THR A 16 4.31 8.18 -5.62
N VAL A 17 3.81 6.98 -5.35
CA VAL A 17 4.64 5.79 -5.29
C VAL A 17 4.16 4.75 -6.30
N GLN A 18 5.10 3.96 -6.80
CA GLN A 18 4.80 2.80 -7.63
C GLN A 18 5.09 1.55 -6.82
N VAL A 19 4.08 0.69 -6.70
CA VAL A 19 4.15 -0.48 -5.83
C VAL A 19 3.55 -1.70 -6.50
N HIS A 20 4.02 -2.88 -6.10
CA HIS A 20 3.25 -4.11 -6.22
C HIS A 20 2.65 -4.42 -4.86
N TYR A 21 1.43 -4.91 -4.85
CA TYR A 21 0.77 -5.21 -3.59
C TYR A 21 -0.22 -6.36 -3.73
N LYS A 22 -0.52 -6.97 -2.59
CA LYS A 22 -1.55 -7.99 -2.47
C LYS A 22 -2.32 -7.72 -1.18
N GLY A 23 -3.64 -7.56 -1.30
CA GLY A 23 -4.51 -7.33 -0.16
C GLY A 23 -5.41 -8.53 0.11
N THR A 24 -5.47 -8.94 1.37
CA THR A 24 -6.32 -10.04 1.81
C THR A 24 -7.07 -9.66 3.06
N LEU A 25 -8.19 -10.33 3.29
CA LEU A 25 -8.89 -10.28 4.56
C LEU A 25 -8.21 -11.23 5.54
N THR A 26 -8.57 -11.15 6.82
CA THR A 26 -7.94 -11.99 7.84
C THR A 26 -8.22 -13.47 7.66
N ASP A 27 -9.28 -13.82 6.92
CA ASP A 27 -9.58 -15.21 6.60
C ASP A 27 -8.81 -15.73 5.38
N GLY A 28 -7.93 -14.90 4.79
CA GLY A 28 -7.14 -15.27 3.63
C GLY A 28 -7.77 -14.95 2.29
N THR A 29 -8.99 -14.42 2.28
CA THR A 29 -9.66 -14.06 1.02
C THR A 29 -8.95 -12.87 0.39
N GLN A 30 -8.45 -13.05 -0.83
CA GLN A 30 -7.79 -11.96 -1.56
C GLN A 30 -8.85 -11.04 -2.17
N PHE A 31 -8.72 -9.74 -1.92
CA PHE A 31 -9.68 -8.78 -2.50
C PHE A 31 -9.04 -7.92 -3.58
N ASP A 32 -7.72 -7.87 -3.65
CA ASP A 32 -7.04 -7.10 -4.70
C ASP A 32 -5.58 -7.52 -4.79
N SER A 33 -4.98 -7.40 -5.98
CA SER A 33 -3.57 -7.71 -6.17
C SER A 33 -3.07 -7.12 -7.48
N SER A 34 -2.00 -6.34 -7.41
CA SER A 34 -1.33 -5.85 -8.61
C SER A 34 -0.57 -6.98 -9.32
N TYR A 35 -0.14 -7.98 -8.57
CA TYR A 35 0.55 -9.13 -9.17
C TYR A 35 -0.34 -9.87 -10.14
N ASP A 36 -1.63 -10.01 -9.81
CA ASP A 36 -2.58 -10.69 -10.67
C ASP A 36 -2.85 -9.92 -11.96
N ARG A 37 -2.71 -8.60 -11.92
CA ARG A 37 -2.87 -7.76 -13.10
C ARG A 37 -1.61 -7.72 -13.95
N GLY A 38 -0.47 -8.20 -13.43
CA GLY A 38 0.78 -8.24 -14.15
C GLY A 38 1.49 -6.91 -14.29
N GLU A 39 1.05 -5.88 -13.58
CA GLU A 39 1.71 -4.57 -13.64
C GLU A 39 1.60 -3.84 -12.30
N PRO A 40 2.60 -3.01 -11.97
CA PRO A 40 2.54 -2.26 -10.72
C PRO A 40 1.48 -1.17 -10.74
N ALA A 41 1.05 -0.78 -9.55
CA ALA A 41 0.08 0.29 -9.38
C ALA A 41 0.79 1.55 -8.93
N THR A 42 0.25 2.71 -9.29
CA THR A 42 0.80 4.01 -8.92
C THR A 42 -0.24 4.77 -8.12
N PHE A 43 0.14 5.22 -6.93
CA PHE A 43 -0.77 5.92 -6.01
C PHE A 43 -0.12 7.15 -5.42
N PRO A 44 -0.85 8.29 -5.34
CA PRO A 44 -0.44 9.37 -4.45
C PRO A 44 -0.71 8.98 -3.01
N LEU A 45 0.28 9.14 -2.13
CA LEU A 45 0.17 8.65 -0.74
C LEU A 45 -0.87 9.39 0.08
N ASN A 46 -1.24 10.60 -0.31
CA ASN A 46 -2.28 11.33 0.41
C ASN A 46 -3.70 11.02 -0.07
N ARG A 47 -3.85 10.03 -0.96
CA ARG A 47 -5.16 9.64 -1.50
C ARG A 47 -5.45 8.16 -1.34
N VAL A 48 -4.70 7.48 -0.50
CA VAL A 48 -4.94 6.08 -0.17
C VAL A 48 -5.44 5.99 1.27
N ILE A 49 -5.82 4.79 1.70
CA ILE A 49 -6.28 4.60 3.08
C ILE A 49 -5.17 5.01 4.06
N SER A 50 -5.59 5.46 5.24
CA SER A 50 -4.65 6.01 6.23
C SER A 50 -3.53 5.04 6.61
N GLY A 51 -3.83 3.76 6.70
CA GLY A 51 -2.83 2.75 7.00
C GLY A 51 -1.71 2.71 5.97
N TRP A 52 -2.04 2.90 4.71
CA TRP A 52 -1.03 2.99 3.64
C TRP A 52 -0.25 4.30 3.71
N THR A 53 -0.96 5.41 3.94
CA THR A 53 -0.29 6.71 4.03
C THR A 53 0.78 6.69 5.11
N GLU A 54 0.47 6.13 6.26
CA GLU A 54 1.42 6.04 7.35
C GLU A 54 2.47 4.96 7.12
N GLY A 55 2.05 3.78 6.66
CA GLY A 55 2.93 2.63 6.56
C GLY A 55 3.95 2.71 5.45
N VAL A 56 3.53 3.17 4.27
CA VAL A 56 4.42 3.22 3.10
C VAL A 56 5.54 4.25 3.30
N GLN A 57 5.30 5.29 4.10
CA GLN A 57 6.35 6.27 4.41
C GLN A 57 7.50 5.65 5.21
N LEU A 58 7.30 4.49 5.80
CA LEU A 58 8.33 3.76 6.53
C LEU A 58 9.12 2.81 5.64
N MET A 59 8.75 2.68 4.37
CA MET A 59 9.36 1.72 3.46
C MET A 59 10.43 2.37 2.60
N PRO A 60 11.68 1.90 2.69
CA PRO A 60 12.67 2.30 1.68
C PRO A 60 12.32 1.70 0.31
N VAL A 61 12.73 2.38 -0.76
CA VAL A 61 12.57 1.84 -2.11
C VAL A 61 13.31 0.51 -2.20
N GLY A 62 12.65 -0.49 -2.76
CA GLY A 62 13.18 -1.84 -2.88
C GLY A 62 12.78 -2.77 -1.76
N SER A 63 12.10 -2.25 -0.72
CA SER A 63 11.67 -3.08 0.40
C SER A 63 10.30 -3.70 0.15
N LYS A 64 10.00 -4.74 0.91
CA LYS A 64 8.70 -5.38 0.93
C LYS A 64 8.26 -5.49 2.39
N PHE A 65 7.08 -4.95 2.68
CA PHE A 65 6.53 -4.94 4.04
C PHE A 65 5.16 -5.61 4.04
N LYS A 66 4.80 -6.14 5.20
CA LYS A 66 3.46 -6.65 5.44
C LYS A 66 2.79 -5.75 6.47
N PHE A 67 1.61 -5.25 6.13
CA PHE A 67 0.83 -4.39 7.02
C PHE A 67 -0.45 -5.09 7.42
N VAL A 68 -0.76 -5.04 8.72
CA VAL A 68 -2.08 -5.43 9.22
C VAL A 68 -2.76 -4.12 9.60
N ILE A 69 -3.82 -3.78 8.88
CA ILE A 69 -4.45 -2.47 8.97
C ILE A 69 -5.83 -2.63 9.60
N PRO A 70 -6.04 -2.03 10.80
CA PRO A 70 -7.35 -2.10 11.43
C PRO A 70 -8.39 -1.28 10.64
N PRO A 71 -9.68 -1.58 10.81
CA PRO A 71 -10.71 -0.92 9.99
C PRO A 71 -10.70 0.60 10.09
N GLU A 72 -10.38 1.19 11.23
CA GLU A 72 -10.35 2.64 11.39
C GLU A 72 -9.27 3.32 10.55
N LEU A 73 -8.27 2.60 10.11
CA LEU A 73 -7.23 3.11 9.20
C LEU A 73 -7.43 2.62 7.77
N ALA A 74 -8.54 1.96 7.49
CA ALA A 74 -8.90 1.44 6.18
C ALA A 74 -10.28 1.96 5.80
N TYR A 75 -11.24 1.08 5.62
CA TYR A 75 -12.57 1.47 5.16
C TYR A 75 -13.58 1.64 6.29
N GLY A 76 -13.17 1.36 7.53
CA GLY A 76 -14.02 1.56 8.70
C GLY A 76 -15.32 0.77 8.63
N ALA A 77 -16.42 1.45 8.90
CA ALA A 77 -17.75 0.85 8.90
C ALA A 77 -18.39 0.79 7.52
N GLN A 78 -17.68 1.18 6.46
CA GLN A 78 -18.22 1.15 5.10
C GLN A 78 -18.13 -0.23 4.50
N ASP A 79 -19.23 -0.70 3.92
CA ASP A 79 -19.23 -1.90 3.09
C ASP A 79 -18.78 -1.54 1.68
N THR A 80 -17.85 -2.31 1.13
CA THR A 80 -17.49 -2.20 -0.28
C THR A 80 -17.87 -3.52 -0.95
N PRO A 81 -17.89 -3.58 -2.29
CA PRO A 81 -18.25 -4.83 -2.98
C PRO A 81 -17.35 -6.01 -2.62
N THR A 82 -16.10 -5.77 -2.22
CA THR A 82 -15.15 -6.84 -1.93
C THR A 82 -14.70 -6.88 -0.48
N ILE A 83 -15.00 -5.85 0.31
CA ILE A 83 -14.53 -5.73 1.70
C ILE A 83 -15.73 -5.46 2.60
N PRO A 84 -16.07 -6.40 3.49
CA PRO A 84 -17.15 -6.17 4.45
C PRO A 84 -16.84 -5.03 5.42
N ALA A 85 -17.88 -4.44 5.98
CA ALA A 85 -17.71 -3.39 6.98
C ALA A 85 -16.89 -3.88 8.16
N ASN A 86 -16.10 -2.99 8.75
CA ASN A 86 -15.28 -3.26 9.94
C ASN A 86 -14.26 -4.37 9.73
N SER A 87 -13.68 -4.46 8.53
CA SER A 87 -12.69 -5.48 8.23
C SER A 87 -11.28 -5.00 8.54
N THR A 88 -10.50 -5.88 9.17
CA THR A 88 -9.05 -5.72 9.26
C THR A 88 -8.45 -6.23 7.97
N LEU A 89 -7.55 -5.46 7.38
CA LEU A 89 -6.94 -5.78 6.09
C LEU A 89 -5.49 -6.18 6.27
N VAL A 90 -5.04 -7.12 5.45
CA VAL A 90 -3.63 -7.54 5.42
C VAL A 90 -3.09 -7.21 4.04
N PHE A 91 -2.06 -6.37 3.99
CA PHE A 91 -1.41 -6.00 2.74
C PHE A 91 0.05 -6.42 2.74
N GLU A 92 0.50 -7.03 1.66
CA GLU A 92 1.92 -7.16 1.35
C GLU A 92 2.22 -6.14 0.27
N VAL A 93 3.15 -5.22 0.55
CA VAL A 93 3.46 -4.11 -0.34
C VAL A 93 4.94 -4.10 -0.65
N GLU A 94 5.27 -4.06 -1.93
CA GLU A 94 6.65 -3.92 -2.38
C GLU A 94 6.79 -2.54 -3.03
N LEU A 95 7.64 -1.69 -2.47
CA LEU A 95 7.83 -0.33 -2.98
C LEU A 95 8.88 -0.36 -4.08
N LEU A 96 8.46 -0.07 -5.31
CA LEU A 96 9.33 -0.15 -6.47
C LEU A 96 10.04 1.15 -6.73
N LYS A 97 9.34 2.28 -6.62
CA LYS A 97 9.97 3.58 -6.80
C LYS A 97 9.08 4.69 -6.27
N ILE A 98 9.69 5.85 -6.06
CA ILE A 98 9.00 7.08 -5.69
C ILE A 98 8.95 7.95 -6.94
N ASP A 99 7.74 8.34 -7.34
CA ASP A 99 7.51 9.14 -8.53
C ASP A 99 6.94 10.48 -8.08
N ASN A 100 7.82 11.41 -7.74
CA ASN A 100 7.38 12.69 -7.21
C ASN A 100 7.13 13.70 -8.33
N GLY A 101 6.40 14.78 -7.99
CA GLY A 101 5.99 15.76 -8.99
C GLY A 101 7.15 16.45 -9.68
N GLU A 102 8.28 16.60 -9.02
CA GLU A 102 9.45 17.20 -9.61
C GLU A 102 9.97 16.38 -10.78
N GLU A 103 10.04 15.08 -10.61
CA GLU A 103 10.44 14.20 -11.71
C GLU A 103 9.47 14.29 -12.85
N ALA A 104 8.19 14.29 -12.54
CA ALA A 104 7.16 14.34 -13.57
C ALA A 104 7.22 15.64 -14.37
N ALA A 105 7.74 16.69 -13.78
CA ALA A 105 7.83 17.99 -14.43
C ALA A 105 8.99 18.09 -15.42
N LYS A 106 9.87 17.14 -15.44
CA LYS A 106 11.05 17.18 -16.32
C LYS A 106 10.77 16.76 -17.75
#